data_55aea1159b770e18f4dd3aa626d1dc19
#
_entry.id   55aea1159b770e18f4dd3aa626d1dc19
#
_cell.length_a   1.000
_cell.length_b   1.000
_cell.length_c   1.000
_cell.angle_alpha   90.00
_cell.angle_beta   90.00
_cell.angle_gamma   90.00
#
_symmetry.space_group_name_H-M   'P 1'
#
loop_
_entity.id
_entity.type
_entity.pdbx_description
1 polymer ?
#
loop_
_entity_poly.entity_id
_entity_poly.type
_entity_poly.pdbx_seq_one_letter_code
_entity_poly.pdbx_strand_id
1 'polypeptide(L)'
;MANALVQSSNKTGAEIVRSQVNQIQYLMQDVLQKGTHYDTIKGCGDRPVLLQPGAEKIALMFRFVPKYEITKEDLGNNHREYDVTCNLLNEEGSIVGVGMGLCSTMEKKYRYRKDWQTKATLENEDIADLWNTVLKMAKKRAFVDAVRSTTAASDIFTQDIEEAPMQPQPTREQADLSEIRALYKEWCKAANVSPQDGTQLLLDTVKASSMETMTNDQVAAAVAAMKQDIEDADAGVETVEPEPKKEPTQSAADFEEVTF
;
A
#
# COMPACT_ATOMS: atom_id res chain seq x y z
N MET A 1 -2.72 -54.26 11.62
CA MET A 1 -2.76 -52.91 12.18
C MET A 1 -1.41 -52.25 11.94
N ALA A 2 -1.33 -51.46 10.87
CA ALA A 2 -0.09 -50.82 10.48
C ALA A 2 0.10 -49.56 11.29
N ASN A 3 1.15 -49.49 12.11
CA ASN A 3 1.64 -48.31 12.76
C ASN A 3 2.03 -47.29 11.70
N ALA A 4 1.18 -46.26 11.51
CA ALA A 4 1.57 -45.02 10.85
C ALA A 4 2.58 -44.32 11.79
N LEU A 5 3.86 -44.54 11.59
CA LEU A 5 4.93 -43.74 12.17
C LEU A 5 4.72 -42.31 11.69
N VAL A 6 4.23 -41.47 12.58
CA VAL A 6 4.34 -40.03 12.45
C VAL A 6 5.82 -39.70 12.37
N GLN A 7 6.32 -39.47 11.17
CA GLN A 7 7.63 -38.86 10.96
C GLN A 7 7.53 -37.43 11.51
N SER A 8 7.90 -37.26 12.77
CA SER A 8 8.28 -35.97 13.30
C SER A 8 9.48 -35.52 12.48
N SER A 9 9.25 -34.62 11.51
CA SER A 9 10.32 -34.00 10.75
C SER A 9 11.19 -33.24 11.76
N ASN A 10 12.41 -33.77 11.99
CA ASN A 10 13.44 -33.06 12.78
C ASN A 10 13.92 -31.82 11.98
N LYS A 11 13.02 -30.84 11.82
CA LYS A 11 13.41 -29.56 11.25
C LYS A 11 14.21 -28.79 12.28
N THR A 12 15.33 -28.24 11.88
CA THR A 12 16.08 -27.30 12.72
C THR A 12 15.25 -26.06 12.98
N GLY A 13 15.51 -25.34 14.08
CA GLY A 13 14.80 -24.08 14.37
C GLY A 13 14.85 -23.09 13.20
N ALA A 14 15.99 -23.01 12.49
CA ALA A 14 16.14 -22.17 11.30
C ALA A 14 15.23 -22.59 10.13
N GLU A 15 15.01 -23.88 9.93
CA GLU A 15 14.09 -24.39 8.90
C GLU A 15 12.64 -24.10 9.23
N ILE A 16 12.28 -24.15 10.51
CA ILE A 16 10.94 -23.79 10.98
C ILE A 16 10.69 -22.29 10.71
N VAL A 17 11.59 -21.41 11.12
CA VAL A 17 11.46 -19.95 10.89
C VAL A 17 11.39 -19.67 9.39
N ARG A 18 12.27 -20.25 8.58
CA ARG A 18 12.24 -20.07 7.12
C ARG A 18 10.91 -20.52 6.51
N SER A 19 10.38 -21.65 6.98
CA SER A 19 9.08 -22.16 6.52
C SER A 19 7.94 -21.19 6.86
N GLN A 20 7.95 -20.59 8.05
CA GLN A 20 6.95 -19.62 8.47
C GLN A 20 7.03 -18.31 7.65
N VAL A 21 8.23 -17.77 7.48
CA VAL A 21 8.45 -16.57 6.64
C VAL A 21 7.99 -16.82 5.21
N ASN A 22 8.34 -17.97 4.62
CA ASN A 22 7.88 -18.31 3.28
C ASN A 22 6.35 -18.42 3.19
N GLN A 23 5.67 -18.92 4.22
CA GLN A 23 4.22 -18.99 4.27
C GLN A 23 3.59 -17.59 4.28
N ILE A 24 4.16 -16.64 5.01
CA ILE A 24 3.67 -15.25 5.04
C ILE A 24 3.90 -14.58 3.68
N GLN A 25 5.07 -14.79 3.06
CA GLN A 25 5.35 -14.28 1.72
C GLN A 25 4.38 -14.84 0.67
N TYR A 26 4.10 -16.13 0.73
CA TYR A 26 3.12 -16.78 -0.13
C TYR A 26 1.71 -16.21 0.10
N LEU A 27 1.30 -16.06 1.36
CA LEU A 27 0.04 -15.42 1.72
C LEU A 27 -0.05 -13.99 1.16
N MET A 28 1.06 -13.25 1.23
CA MET A 28 1.13 -11.88 0.71
C MET A 28 0.95 -11.82 -0.81
N GLN A 29 1.51 -12.79 -1.54
CA GLN A 29 1.41 -12.83 -3.00
C GLN A 29 0.03 -13.28 -3.50
N ASP A 30 -0.55 -14.30 -2.86
CA ASP A 30 -1.74 -14.96 -3.40
C ASP A 30 -3.05 -14.49 -2.75
N VAL A 31 -3.02 -14.02 -1.51
CA VAL A 31 -4.24 -13.72 -0.73
C VAL A 31 -4.33 -12.26 -0.32
N LEU A 32 -3.20 -11.64 0.07
CA LEU A 32 -3.23 -10.27 0.55
C LEU A 32 -3.29 -9.29 -0.62
N GLN A 33 -4.19 -8.31 -0.52
CA GLN A 33 -4.41 -7.28 -1.54
C GLN A 33 -3.96 -5.92 -1.01
N LYS A 34 -3.19 -5.19 -1.79
CA LYS A 34 -2.82 -3.81 -1.49
C LYS A 34 -4.07 -2.93 -1.41
N GLY A 35 -4.07 -1.99 -0.47
CA GLY A 35 -5.22 -1.12 -0.19
C GLY A 35 -6.28 -1.74 0.73
N THR A 36 -6.31 -3.08 0.88
CA THR A 36 -7.26 -3.78 1.76
C THR A 36 -6.57 -4.44 2.95
N HIS A 37 -5.53 -5.22 2.70
CA HIS A 37 -4.84 -6.03 3.72
C HIS A 37 -3.53 -5.40 4.17
N TYR A 38 -2.90 -4.65 3.29
CA TYR A 38 -1.71 -3.83 3.56
C TYR A 38 -1.69 -2.61 2.64
N ASP A 39 -0.97 -1.57 3.03
CA ASP A 39 -0.80 -0.38 2.19
C ASP A 39 0.51 0.35 2.53
N THR A 40 0.94 1.25 1.65
CA THR A 40 2.03 2.17 1.91
C THR A 40 1.47 3.47 2.48
N ILE A 41 1.92 3.89 3.67
CA ILE A 41 1.46 5.12 4.32
C ILE A 41 2.55 6.18 4.14
N LYS A 42 2.16 7.37 3.66
CA LYS A 42 3.08 8.52 3.56
C LYS A 42 3.70 8.81 4.94
N GLY A 43 5.03 8.82 5.01
CA GLY A 43 5.78 9.05 6.23
C GLY A 43 6.29 7.79 6.93
N CYS A 44 5.84 6.59 6.52
CA CYS A 44 6.31 5.31 7.07
C CYS A 44 7.38 4.62 6.20
N GLY A 45 8.01 5.35 5.27
CA GLY A 45 8.97 4.78 4.32
C GLY A 45 8.32 3.96 3.20
N ASP A 46 9.13 3.16 2.50
CA ASP A 46 8.66 2.35 1.35
C ASP A 46 8.10 0.98 1.77
N ARG A 47 8.25 0.60 3.04
CA ARG A 47 7.73 -0.66 3.54
C ARG A 47 6.21 -0.61 3.68
N PRO A 48 5.49 -1.67 3.30
CA PRO A 48 4.06 -1.73 3.50
C PRO A 48 3.71 -1.79 5.00
N VAL A 49 2.62 -1.13 5.36
CA VAL A 49 2.01 -1.19 6.69
C VAL A 49 0.94 -2.28 6.69
N LEU A 50 0.97 -3.18 7.66
CA LEU A 50 -0.04 -4.21 7.82
C LEU A 50 -1.34 -3.59 8.35
N LEU A 51 -2.43 -3.79 7.62
CA LEU A 51 -3.76 -3.38 8.05
C LEU A 51 -4.45 -4.50 8.84
N GLN A 52 -5.46 -4.16 9.62
CA GLN A 52 -6.20 -5.15 10.44
C GLN A 52 -6.69 -6.36 9.63
N PRO A 53 -7.32 -6.21 8.45
CA PRO A 53 -7.75 -7.38 7.67
C PRO A 53 -6.59 -8.30 7.25
N GLY A 54 -5.41 -7.74 7.02
CA GLY A 54 -4.19 -8.51 6.75
C GLY A 54 -3.72 -9.28 7.97
N ALA A 55 -3.69 -8.62 9.13
CA ALA A 55 -3.35 -9.28 10.40
C ALA A 55 -4.32 -10.42 10.73
N GLU A 56 -5.63 -10.24 10.45
CA GLU A 56 -6.64 -11.30 10.63
C GLU A 56 -6.36 -12.53 9.74
N LYS A 57 -5.91 -12.32 8.50
CA LYS A 57 -5.52 -13.41 7.59
C LYS A 57 -4.29 -14.17 8.09
N ILE A 58 -3.28 -13.43 8.57
CA ILE A 58 -2.07 -14.03 9.15
C ILE A 58 -2.44 -14.80 10.43
N ALA A 59 -3.19 -14.20 11.35
CA ALA A 59 -3.63 -14.86 12.57
C ALA A 59 -4.43 -16.14 12.28
N LEU A 60 -5.33 -16.11 11.28
CA LEU A 60 -6.10 -17.27 10.84
C LEU A 60 -5.18 -18.39 10.30
N MET A 61 -4.16 -18.06 9.52
CA MET A 61 -3.20 -19.02 8.98
C MET A 61 -2.45 -19.77 10.10
N PHE A 62 -2.08 -19.03 11.17
CA PHE A 62 -1.41 -19.62 12.34
C PHE A 62 -2.38 -20.12 13.41
N ARG A 63 -3.71 -20.03 13.19
CA ARG A 63 -4.77 -20.43 14.12
C ARG A 63 -4.67 -19.74 15.47
N PHE A 64 -4.25 -18.46 15.47
CA PHE A 64 -4.16 -17.68 16.70
C PHE A 64 -5.52 -17.10 17.07
N VAL A 65 -5.84 -17.17 18.36
CA VAL A 65 -7.05 -16.60 18.96
C VAL A 65 -6.67 -15.39 19.80
N PRO A 66 -7.13 -14.16 19.48
CA PRO A 66 -6.80 -12.98 20.26
C PRO A 66 -7.64 -12.90 21.55
N LYS A 67 -6.98 -12.65 22.68
CA LYS A 67 -7.60 -12.31 23.97
C LYS A 67 -7.11 -10.94 24.41
N TYR A 68 -8.05 -10.06 24.78
CA TYR A 68 -7.75 -8.67 25.11
C TYR A 68 -7.86 -8.40 26.61
N GLU A 69 -6.89 -7.66 27.12
CA GLU A 69 -6.93 -7.01 28.42
C GLU A 69 -6.98 -5.51 28.18
N ILE A 70 -7.92 -4.82 28.82
CA ILE A 70 -8.23 -3.43 28.51
C ILE A 70 -8.14 -2.63 29.80
N THR A 71 -7.25 -1.64 29.83
CA THR A 71 -7.19 -0.63 30.88
C THR A 71 -7.74 0.69 30.32
N LYS A 72 -8.52 1.38 31.14
CA LYS A 72 -9.13 2.65 30.81
C LYS A 72 -8.66 3.70 31.80
N GLU A 73 -8.16 4.82 31.29
CA GLU A 73 -7.83 6.00 32.07
C GLU A 73 -8.78 7.15 31.72
N ASP A 74 -9.27 7.84 32.72
CA ASP A 74 -10.11 9.02 32.57
C ASP A 74 -9.24 10.27 32.77
N LEU A 75 -9.09 11.04 31.70
CA LEU A 75 -8.20 12.22 31.64
C LEU A 75 -8.91 13.54 32.02
N GLY A 76 -10.16 13.46 32.47
CA GLY A 76 -11.01 14.63 32.73
C GLY A 76 -11.63 15.22 31.47
N ASN A 77 -12.60 16.11 31.63
CA ASN A 77 -13.32 16.79 30.53
C ASN A 77 -13.85 15.82 29.44
N ASN A 78 -14.35 14.64 29.85
CA ASN A 78 -14.79 13.56 28.98
C ASN A 78 -13.69 12.92 28.10
N HIS A 79 -12.43 13.30 28.30
CA HIS A 79 -11.31 12.64 27.61
C HIS A 79 -10.98 11.30 28.25
N ARG A 80 -10.67 10.31 27.41
CA ARG A 80 -10.28 8.97 27.83
C ARG A 80 -9.13 8.44 27.03
N GLU A 81 -8.34 7.61 27.68
CA GLU A 81 -7.30 6.81 27.06
C GLU A 81 -7.59 5.32 27.31
N TYR A 82 -7.30 4.51 26.30
CA TYR A 82 -7.39 3.06 26.40
C TYR A 82 -6.04 2.46 26.10
N ASP A 83 -5.54 1.68 27.06
CA ASP A 83 -4.40 0.80 26.88
C ASP A 83 -4.92 -0.63 26.74
N VAL A 84 -4.55 -1.28 25.66
CA VAL A 84 -5.02 -2.62 25.29
C VAL A 84 -3.82 -3.53 25.08
N THR A 85 -3.78 -4.61 25.86
CA THR A 85 -2.89 -5.74 25.61
C THR A 85 -3.64 -6.83 24.86
N CYS A 86 -3.07 -7.28 23.75
CA CYS A 86 -3.59 -8.39 22.95
C CYS A 86 -2.68 -9.61 23.17
N ASN A 87 -3.19 -10.63 23.82
CA ASN A 87 -2.54 -11.93 23.95
C ASN A 87 -3.02 -12.83 22.83
N LEU A 88 -2.09 -13.36 22.01
CA LEU A 88 -2.39 -14.38 21.01
C LEU A 88 -2.24 -15.76 21.63
N LEU A 89 -3.29 -16.55 21.53
CA LEU A 89 -3.30 -17.92 22.05
C LEU A 89 -3.24 -18.91 20.87
N ASN A 90 -2.53 -20.02 21.08
CA ASN A 90 -2.56 -21.16 20.17
C ASN A 90 -3.81 -22.03 20.41
N GLU A 91 -3.94 -23.13 19.67
CA GLU A 91 -5.06 -24.09 19.81
C GLU A 91 -5.13 -24.75 21.20
N GLU A 92 -4.02 -24.79 21.92
CA GLU A 92 -3.94 -25.35 23.28
C GLU A 92 -4.30 -24.31 24.37
N GLY A 93 -4.57 -23.06 23.97
CA GLY A 93 -4.87 -21.96 24.87
C GLY A 93 -3.65 -21.32 25.54
N SER A 94 -2.44 -21.68 25.10
CA SER A 94 -1.20 -21.06 25.59
C SER A 94 -0.93 -19.75 24.88
N ILE A 95 -0.43 -18.74 25.61
CA ILE A 95 -0.03 -17.46 25.03
C ILE A 95 1.26 -17.68 24.22
N VAL A 96 1.21 -17.36 22.93
CA VAL A 96 2.35 -17.49 22.00
C VAL A 96 2.92 -16.13 21.59
N GLY A 97 2.21 -15.06 21.86
CA GLY A 97 2.65 -13.71 21.57
C GLY A 97 1.77 -12.65 22.22
N VAL A 98 2.34 -11.46 22.35
CA VAL A 98 1.69 -10.32 23.00
C VAL A 98 1.95 -9.08 22.16
N GLY A 99 0.95 -8.22 22.05
CA GLY A 99 1.07 -6.89 21.45
C GLY A 99 0.29 -5.87 22.25
N MET A 100 0.72 -4.62 22.15
CA MET A 100 0.13 -3.51 22.88
C MET A 100 -0.39 -2.42 21.95
N GLY A 101 -1.40 -1.70 22.39
CA GLY A 101 -1.97 -0.61 21.59
C GLY A 101 -2.67 0.40 22.49
N LEU A 102 -2.16 1.61 22.44
CA LEU A 102 -2.72 2.76 23.13
C LEU A 102 -3.50 3.63 22.15
N CYS A 103 -4.60 4.20 22.61
CA CYS A 103 -5.33 5.22 21.86
C CYS A 103 -6.06 6.14 22.81
N SER A 104 -5.97 7.45 22.55
CA SER A 104 -6.55 8.48 23.39
C SER A 104 -7.45 9.42 22.59
N THR A 105 -8.52 9.90 23.23
CA THR A 105 -9.34 10.99 22.68
C THR A 105 -8.55 12.30 22.58
N MET A 106 -7.39 12.40 23.23
CA MET A 106 -6.48 13.56 23.13
C MET A 106 -5.66 13.57 21.82
N GLU A 107 -5.66 12.46 21.03
CA GLU A 107 -5.03 12.49 19.70
C GLU A 107 -5.69 13.56 18.82
N LYS A 108 -4.88 14.32 18.08
CA LYS A 108 -5.35 15.47 17.27
C LYS A 108 -6.57 15.17 16.40
N LYS A 109 -6.60 13.96 15.80
CA LYS A 109 -7.68 13.51 14.91
C LYS A 109 -9.03 13.29 15.62
N TYR A 110 -9.02 13.12 16.95
CA TYR A 110 -10.22 12.95 17.77
C TYR A 110 -10.55 14.21 18.56
N ARG A 111 -9.52 14.88 19.08
CA ARG A 111 -9.66 16.08 19.89
C ARG A 111 -10.20 17.25 19.08
N TYR A 112 -9.82 17.36 17.79
CA TYR A 112 -10.21 18.47 16.94
C TYR A 112 -11.09 18.02 15.78
N ARG A 113 -12.07 18.86 15.43
CA ARG A 113 -12.89 18.72 14.23
C ARG A 113 -12.75 19.94 13.34
N LYS A 114 -12.94 19.76 12.04
CA LYS A 114 -13.07 20.89 11.10
C LYS A 114 -14.53 21.30 11.03
N ASP A 115 -14.79 22.55 11.29
CA ASP A 115 -16.10 23.16 11.01
C ASP A 115 -16.32 23.16 9.50
N TRP A 116 -17.48 22.66 9.07
CA TRP A 116 -17.78 22.53 7.64
C TRP A 116 -18.05 23.87 6.95
N GLN A 117 -18.53 24.90 7.70
CA GLN A 117 -18.84 26.24 7.19
C GLN A 117 -17.61 27.15 7.18
N THR A 118 -16.95 27.27 8.31
CA THR A 118 -15.82 28.20 8.49
C THR A 118 -14.46 27.62 8.14
N LYS A 119 -14.39 26.28 7.96
CA LYS A 119 -13.12 25.50 7.80
C LYS A 119 -12.16 25.65 8.98
N ALA A 120 -12.59 26.30 10.06
CA ALA A 120 -11.80 26.43 11.28
C ALA A 120 -11.63 25.07 11.97
N THR A 121 -10.49 24.90 12.63
CA THR A 121 -10.24 23.74 13.49
C THR A 121 -10.73 24.07 14.89
N LEU A 122 -11.78 23.40 15.33
CA LEU A 122 -12.40 23.59 16.64
C LEU A 122 -12.16 22.35 17.50
N GLU A 123 -12.12 22.53 18.81
CA GLU A 123 -12.14 21.42 19.76
C GLU A 123 -13.48 20.70 19.68
N ASN A 124 -13.44 19.37 19.76
CA ASN A 124 -14.66 18.58 19.67
C ASN A 124 -15.38 18.56 21.02
N GLU A 125 -16.55 19.15 21.08
CA GLU A 125 -17.38 19.21 22.29
C GLU A 125 -17.98 17.85 22.66
N ASP A 126 -18.23 16.98 21.64
CA ASP A 126 -18.88 15.67 21.78
C ASP A 126 -17.84 14.53 21.87
N ILE A 127 -16.82 14.72 22.69
CA ILE A 127 -15.70 13.75 22.84
C ILE A 127 -16.19 12.38 23.32
N ALA A 128 -17.24 12.35 24.14
CA ALA A 128 -17.79 11.09 24.67
C ALA A 128 -18.28 10.14 23.56
N ASP A 129 -18.76 10.65 22.45
CA ASP A 129 -19.23 9.86 21.31
C ASP A 129 -18.09 9.07 20.64
N LEU A 130 -16.85 9.50 20.85
CA LEU A 130 -15.67 8.86 20.29
C LEU A 130 -15.07 7.75 21.17
N TRP A 131 -15.55 7.53 22.39
CA TRP A 131 -14.97 6.53 23.30
C TRP A 131 -14.92 5.13 22.69
N ASN A 132 -16.01 4.69 22.06
CA ASN A 132 -16.02 3.40 21.40
C ASN A 132 -15.08 3.34 20.18
N THR A 133 -14.96 4.44 19.44
CA THR A 133 -14.04 4.55 18.30
C THR A 133 -12.59 4.44 18.74
N VAL A 134 -12.23 5.14 19.82
CA VAL A 134 -10.88 5.14 20.41
C VAL A 134 -10.55 3.77 20.98
N LEU A 135 -11.48 3.13 21.70
CA LEU A 135 -11.32 1.76 22.19
C LEU A 135 -11.07 0.75 21.04
N LYS A 136 -11.87 0.81 19.98
CA LYS A 136 -11.68 -0.05 18.82
C LYS A 136 -10.34 0.20 18.14
N MET A 137 -9.87 1.44 18.12
CA MET A 137 -8.56 1.78 17.55
C MET A 137 -7.42 1.23 18.41
N ALA A 138 -7.50 1.33 19.75
CA ALA A 138 -6.52 0.73 20.66
C ALA A 138 -6.46 -0.80 20.47
N LYS A 139 -7.62 -1.47 20.42
CA LYS A 139 -7.70 -2.91 20.12
C LYS A 139 -7.07 -3.27 18.76
N LYS A 140 -7.35 -2.47 17.73
CA LYS A 140 -6.77 -2.68 16.40
C LYS A 140 -5.24 -2.58 16.45
N ARG A 141 -4.69 -1.55 17.11
CA ARG A 141 -3.24 -1.37 17.26
C ARG A 141 -2.61 -2.55 17.98
N ALA A 142 -3.18 -2.96 19.12
CA ALA A 142 -2.69 -4.09 19.92
C ALA A 142 -2.69 -5.40 19.11
N PHE A 143 -3.75 -5.67 18.36
CA PHE A 143 -3.85 -6.89 17.56
C PHE A 143 -2.84 -6.94 16.40
N VAL A 144 -2.72 -5.85 15.65
CA VAL A 144 -1.77 -5.79 14.54
C VAL A 144 -0.33 -5.93 15.04
N ASP A 145 0.00 -5.27 16.15
CA ASP A 145 1.30 -5.38 16.82
C ASP A 145 1.58 -6.82 17.27
N ALA A 146 0.62 -7.47 17.97
CA ALA A 146 0.76 -8.85 18.40
C ALA A 146 1.02 -9.81 17.23
N VAL A 147 0.25 -9.71 16.15
CA VAL A 147 0.41 -10.58 14.97
C VAL A 147 1.76 -10.34 14.32
N ARG A 148 2.13 -9.08 14.08
CA ARG A 148 3.38 -8.71 13.41
C ARG A 148 4.61 -9.25 14.19
N SER A 149 4.65 -9.00 15.49
CA SER A 149 5.78 -9.42 16.35
C SER A 149 5.86 -10.93 16.51
N THR A 150 4.71 -11.60 16.73
CA THR A 150 4.65 -13.04 16.98
C THR A 150 5.02 -13.87 15.75
N THR A 151 4.71 -13.40 14.57
CA THR A 151 4.95 -14.12 13.31
C THR A 151 6.23 -13.71 12.60
N ALA A 152 7.05 -12.84 13.20
CA ALA A 152 8.22 -12.23 12.57
C ALA A 152 7.89 -11.50 11.24
N ALA A 153 6.67 -11.01 11.09
CA ALA A 153 6.23 -10.28 9.89
C ALA A 153 6.79 -8.85 9.84
N SER A 154 7.55 -8.42 10.85
CA SER A 154 8.24 -7.13 10.89
C SER A 154 9.30 -6.96 9.79
N ASP A 155 9.82 -8.05 9.24
CA ASP A 155 10.71 -8.01 8.09
C ASP A 155 10.00 -7.53 6.81
N ILE A 156 8.69 -7.76 6.73
CA ILE A 156 7.86 -7.47 5.56
C ILE A 156 7.05 -6.18 5.79
N PHE A 157 6.48 -6.03 6.99
CA PHE A 157 5.58 -4.94 7.34
C PHE A 157 6.17 -4.02 8.40
N THR A 158 6.03 -2.71 8.20
CA THR A 158 6.28 -1.71 9.24
C THR A 158 4.96 -1.29 9.90
N GLN A 159 5.02 -0.70 11.08
CA GLN A 159 3.84 -0.19 11.78
C GLN A 159 4.00 1.26 12.23
N ASP A 160 5.22 1.66 12.52
CA ASP A 160 5.50 2.96 13.11
C ASP A 160 6.34 3.85 12.20
N ILE A 161 6.05 5.15 12.25
CA ILE A 161 6.84 6.18 11.55
C ILE A 161 8.30 6.17 12.02
N GLU A 162 8.53 5.76 13.27
CA GLU A 162 9.86 5.72 13.89
C GLU A 162 10.73 4.55 13.41
N GLU A 163 10.12 3.46 12.90
CA GLU A 163 10.87 2.35 12.29
C GLU A 163 11.37 2.67 10.87
N ALA A 164 10.81 3.69 10.24
CA ALA A 164 11.38 4.24 9.02
C ALA A 164 12.67 4.98 9.42
N PRO A 165 13.85 4.64 8.84
CA PRO A 165 15.00 5.49 9.03
C PRO A 165 14.54 6.91 8.64
N MET A 166 14.75 7.86 9.56
CA MET A 166 14.52 9.29 9.33
C MET A 166 15.55 9.76 8.29
N GLN A 167 15.48 9.20 7.10
CA GLN A 167 16.04 9.87 5.95
C GLN A 167 15.09 11.05 5.73
N PRO A 168 15.60 12.28 5.70
CA PRO A 168 14.82 13.36 5.12
C PRO A 168 14.41 12.79 3.76
N GLN A 169 13.13 12.45 3.61
CA GLN A 169 12.63 12.14 2.30
C GLN A 169 13.06 13.34 1.47
N PRO A 170 13.84 13.16 0.41
CA PRO A 170 13.88 14.20 -0.57
C PRO A 170 12.40 14.42 -0.84
N THR A 171 11.89 15.57 -0.47
CA THR A 171 10.67 16.09 -1.05
C THR A 171 10.87 15.74 -2.50
N ARG A 172 10.15 14.73 -3.02
CA ARG A 172 10.06 14.58 -4.46
C ARG A 172 9.50 15.92 -4.86
N GLU A 173 10.39 16.83 -5.21
CA GLU A 173 9.99 18.02 -5.93
C GLU A 173 9.20 17.42 -7.07
N GLN A 174 7.88 17.61 -7.01
CA GLN A 174 7.04 17.21 -8.11
C GLN A 174 7.65 17.94 -9.28
N ALA A 175 8.18 17.16 -10.23
CA ALA A 175 8.87 17.75 -11.35
C ALA A 175 7.93 18.79 -11.96
N ASP A 176 8.45 19.98 -12.17
CA ASP A 176 7.65 21.08 -12.69
C ASP A 176 7.22 20.77 -14.12
N LEU A 177 5.97 20.38 -14.28
CA LEU A 177 5.37 20.04 -15.57
C LEU A 177 4.89 21.28 -16.36
N SER A 178 5.17 22.48 -15.88
CA SER A 178 4.68 23.73 -16.50
C SER A 178 5.14 23.86 -17.95
N GLU A 179 6.39 23.51 -18.23
CA GLU A 179 6.97 23.59 -19.56
C GLU A 179 6.39 22.52 -20.52
N ILE A 180 6.20 21.30 -20.03
CA ILE A 180 5.47 20.26 -20.80
C ILE A 180 4.07 20.75 -21.16
N ARG A 181 3.32 21.29 -20.20
CA ARG A 181 1.95 21.77 -20.41
C ARG A 181 1.90 22.93 -21.42
N ALA A 182 2.89 23.78 -21.43
CA ALA A 182 2.98 24.89 -22.37
C ALA A 182 3.21 24.42 -23.82
N LEU A 183 4.08 23.44 -24.02
CA LEU A 183 4.45 22.91 -25.33
C LEU A 183 3.49 21.83 -25.85
N TYR A 184 2.74 21.17 -24.97
CA TYR A 184 1.99 19.96 -25.29
C TYR A 184 1.02 20.09 -26.46
N LYS A 185 0.29 21.20 -26.52
CA LYS A 185 -0.71 21.43 -27.57
C LYS A 185 -0.07 21.65 -28.95
N GLU A 186 1.07 22.30 -28.95
CA GLU A 186 1.84 22.57 -30.18
C GLU A 186 2.52 21.30 -30.67
N TRP A 187 3.14 20.57 -29.77
CA TRP A 187 3.76 19.27 -30.03
C TRP A 187 2.78 18.23 -30.56
N CYS A 188 1.58 18.08 -29.98
CA CYS A 188 0.57 17.16 -30.53
C CYS A 188 0.17 17.50 -31.97
N LYS A 189 0.20 18.79 -32.35
CA LYS A 189 -0.04 19.18 -33.74
C LYS A 189 1.14 18.84 -34.66
N ALA A 190 2.37 19.10 -34.21
CA ALA A 190 3.59 18.78 -34.91
C ALA A 190 3.73 17.27 -35.14
N ALA A 191 3.51 16.47 -34.12
CA ALA A 191 3.54 15.01 -34.14
C ALA A 191 2.31 14.36 -34.82
N ASN A 192 1.30 15.15 -35.18
CA ASN A 192 0.03 14.70 -35.78
C ASN A 192 -0.68 13.61 -34.97
N VAL A 193 -0.68 13.73 -33.63
CA VAL A 193 -1.29 12.78 -32.69
C VAL A 193 -2.44 13.40 -31.90
N SER A 194 -3.40 12.56 -31.49
CA SER A 194 -4.45 13.01 -30.60
C SER A 194 -3.88 13.33 -29.20
N PRO A 195 -4.51 14.20 -28.40
CA PRO A 195 -4.04 14.48 -27.02
C PRO A 195 -3.98 13.24 -26.12
N GLN A 196 -4.78 12.21 -26.38
CA GLN A 196 -4.77 10.96 -25.60
C GLN A 196 -3.58 10.08 -26.00
N ASP A 197 -3.37 9.90 -27.30
CA ASP A 197 -2.25 9.13 -27.83
C ASP A 197 -0.91 9.83 -27.58
N GLY A 198 -0.89 11.18 -27.64
CA GLY A 198 0.27 12.00 -27.32
C GLY A 198 0.75 11.80 -25.87
N THR A 199 -0.15 11.68 -24.91
CA THR A 199 0.24 11.40 -23.52
C THR A 199 0.96 10.06 -23.43
N GLN A 200 0.42 9.02 -24.05
CA GLN A 200 1.03 7.69 -24.02
C GLN A 200 2.39 7.69 -24.74
N LEU A 201 2.47 8.30 -25.92
CA LEU A 201 3.70 8.42 -26.67
C LEU A 201 4.81 9.14 -25.88
N LEU A 202 4.47 10.23 -25.19
CA LEU A 202 5.42 10.96 -24.36
C LEU A 202 5.92 10.11 -23.18
N LEU A 203 5.02 9.40 -22.50
CA LEU A 203 5.38 8.52 -21.39
C LEU A 203 6.28 7.36 -21.84
N ASP A 204 6.00 6.77 -22.98
CA ASP A 204 6.81 5.69 -23.57
C ASP A 204 8.21 6.20 -23.95
N THR A 205 8.29 7.41 -24.51
CA THR A 205 9.56 8.04 -24.91
C THR A 205 10.50 8.23 -23.72
N VAL A 206 9.98 8.67 -22.57
CA VAL A 206 10.78 8.92 -21.36
C VAL A 206 10.74 7.75 -20.36
N LYS A 207 10.10 6.64 -20.72
CA LYS A 207 9.93 5.43 -19.87
C LYS A 207 9.35 5.77 -18.49
N ALA A 208 8.34 6.64 -18.46
CA ALA A 208 7.63 7.01 -17.24
C ALA A 208 6.29 6.26 -17.14
N SER A 209 5.88 5.93 -15.92
CA SER A 209 4.61 5.23 -15.68
C SER A 209 3.39 6.17 -15.72
N SER A 210 3.58 7.45 -15.39
CA SER A 210 2.56 8.50 -15.46
C SER A 210 3.20 9.89 -15.43
N MET A 211 2.48 10.91 -15.89
CA MET A 211 2.94 12.31 -15.84
C MET A 211 3.23 12.78 -14.42
N GLU A 212 2.47 12.32 -13.43
CA GLU A 212 2.62 12.72 -12.03
C GLU A 212 3.84 12.09 -11.35
N THR A 213 4.36 10.99 -11.90
CA THR A 213 5.50 10.25 -11.35
C THR A 213 6.81 10.53 -12.07
N MET A 214 6.83 11.44 -13.05
CA MET A 214 8.05 11.80 -13.77
C MET A 214 9.09 12.43 -12.84
N THR A 215 10.35 12.07 -13.06
CA THR A 215 11.49 12.71 -12.41
C THR A 215 11.88 13.99 -13.16
N ASN A 216 12.65 14.88 -12.53
CA ASN A 216 13.16 16.09 -13.19
C ASN A 216 13.94 15.78 -14.48
N ASP A 217 14.72 14.68 -14.48
CA ASP A 217 15.46 14.24 -15.65
C ASP A 217 14.52 13.75 -16.78
N GLN A 218 13.45 13.05 -16.42
CA GLN A 218 12.42 12.61 -17.38
C GLN A 218 11.63 13.79 -17.94
N VAL A 219 11.34 14.81 -17.14
CA VAL A 219 10.69 16.04 -17.60
C VAL A 219 11.61 16.79 -18.55
N ALA A 220 12.89 16.95 -18.21
CA ALA A 220 13.85 17.59 -19.12
C ALA A 220 13.99 16.83 -20.44
N ALA A 221 14.03 15.50 -20.41
CA ALA A 221 14.08 14.67 -21.62
C ALA A 221 12.79 14.79 -22.45
N ALA A 222 11.63 14.84 -21.81
CA ALA A 222 10.33 15.03 -22.49
C ALA A 222 10.28 16.39 -23.19
N VAL A 223 10.67 17.46 -22.50
CA VAL A 223 10.70 18.82 -23.06
C VAL A 223 11.65 18.89 -24.27
N ALA A 224 12.83 18.28 -24.15
CA ALA A 224 13.81 18.25 -25.25
C ALA A 224 13.25 17.51 -26.48
N ALA A 225 12.64 16.35 -26.29
CA ALA A 225 12.02 15.59 -27.37
C ALA A 225 10.88 16.38 -28.04
N MET A 226 10.00 16.99 -27.25
CA MET A 226 8.91 17.80 -27.77
C MET A 226 9.40 19.01 -28.60
N LYS A 227 10.45 19.70 -28.13
CA LYS A 227 11.04 20.83 -28.89
C LYS A 227 11.63 20.35 -30.19
N GLN A 228 12.33 19.21 -30.20
CA GLN A 228 12.92 18.64 -31.41
C GLN A 228 11.84 18.30 -32.44
N ASP A 229 10.75 17.61 -32.03
CA ASP A 229 9.65 17.24 -32.94
C ASP A 229 8.95 18.49 -33.52
N ILE A 230 8.82 19.56 -32.74
CA ILE A 230 8.26 20.84 -33.21
C ILE A 230 9.20 21.48 -34.24
N GLU A 231 10.51 21.54 -33.96
CA GLU A 231 11.51 22.09 -34.88
C GLU A 231 11.58 21.29 -36.18
N ASP A 232 11.53 19.96 -36.12
CA ASP A 232 11.58 19.07 -37.27
C ASP A 232 10.32 19.24 -38.17
N ALA A 233 9.15 19.42 -37.55
CA ALA A 233 7.90 19.70 -38.28
C ALA A 233 7.93 21.06 -38.97
N ASP A 234 8.47 22.10 -38.31
CA ASP A 234 8.61 23.44 -38.89
C ASP A 234 9.68 23.47 -40.04
N ALA A 235 10.70 22.62 -39.93
CA ALA A 235 11.71 22.47 -40.98
C ALA A 235 11.24 21.67 -42.20
N GLY A 236 10.01 21.11 -42.18
CA GLY A 236 9.43 20.33 -43.27
C GLY A 236 10.05 18.94 -43.46
N VAL A 237 10.64 18.39 -42.44
CA VAL A 237 11.15 17.02 -42.39
C VAL A 237 9.95 16.08 -42.17
N GLU A 238 9.60 15.25 -43.15
CA GLU A 238 8.58 14.21 -43.02
C GLU A 238 8.98 13.24 -41.91
N THR A 239 8.23 13.25 -40.81
CA THR A 239 8.37 12.24 -39.74
C THR A 239 7.94 10.88 -40.31
N VAL A 240 8.86 9.91 -40.29
CA VAL A 240 8.61 8.54 -40.72
C VAL A 240 7.48 7.95 -39.85
N GLU A 241 6.33 7.65 -40.50
CA GLU A 241 5.24 6.93 -39.85
C GLU A 241 5.75 5.63 -39.19
N PRO A 242 5.41 5.34 -37.93
CA PRO A 242 5.69 4.03 -37.36
C PRO A 242 4.86 2.99 -38.12
N GLU A 243 5.51 1.97 -38.67
CA GLU A 243 4.87 0.87 -39.39
C GLU A 243 3.73 0.26 -38.53
N PRO A 244 2.54 -0.02 -39.13
CA PRO A 244 1.42 -0.61 -38.42
C PRO A 244 1.79 -2.03 -37.97
N LYS A 245 1.70 -2.27 -36.67
CA LYS A 245 1.85 -3.61 -36.08
C LYS A 245 0.85 -4.55 -36.75
N LYS A 246 1.34 -5.56 -37.48
CA LYS A 246 0.54 -6.64 -38.06
C LYS A 246 -0.25 -7.32 -36.98
N GLU A 247 -1.58 -7.29 -37.07
CA GLU A 247 -2.48 -8.12 -36.28
C GLU A 247 -2.14 -9.61 -36.51
N PRO A 248 -2.16 -10.46 -35.49
CA PRO A 248 -2.00 -11.88 -35.67
C PRO A 248 -3.27 -12.44 -36.37
N THR A 249 -3.08 -12.97 -37.55
CA THR A 249 -4.09 -13.71 -38.33
C THR A 249 -4.61 -14.87 -37.45
N GLN A 250 -5.87 -14.82 -37.07
CA GLN A 250 -6.57 -15.97 -36.50
C GLN A 250 -6.79 -17.00 -37.62
N SER A 251 -6.11 -18.13 -37.46
CA SER A 251 -6.38 -19.35 -38.22
C SER A 251 -7.69 -19.96 -37.72
N ALA A 252 -8.67 -19.99 -38.63
CA ALA A 252 -9.88 -20.78 -38.45
C ALA A 252 -9.50 -22.28 -38.44
N ALA A 253 -9.77 -22.95 -37.34
CA ALA A 253 -9.77 -24.42 -37.26
C ALA A 253 -11.07 -24.84 -36.58
N ASP A 254 -11.93 -25.42 -37.38
CA ASP A 254 -12.94 -26.43 -37.17
C ASP A 254 -13.52 -26.65 -35.77
N PHE A 255 -14.78 -26.24 -35.63
CA PHE A 255 -15.68 -26.78 -34.58
C PHE A 255 -16.43 -27.97 -35.21
N GLU A 256 -16.06 -29.20 -34.81
CA GLU A 256 -16.92 -30.37 -34.89
C GLU A 256 -17.92 -30.36 -33.74
N GLU A 257 -19.20 -30.46 -34.09
CA GLU A 257 -20.31 -30.78 -33.22
C GLU A 257 -20.11 -32.11 -32.50
N VAL A 258 -20.23 -32.13 -31.18
CA VAL A 258 -20.57 -33.34 -30.44
C VAL A 258 -21.83 -33.08 -29.60
N THR A 259 -22.94 -33.58 -30.11
CA THR A 259 -24.18 -33.91 -29.39
C THR A 259 -23.92 -34.97 -28.33
N PHE A 260 -24.29 -34.71 -27.06
CA PHE A 260 -25.12 -35.54 -26.17
C PHE A 260 -25.51 -34.73 -24.93
#